data_f8fb16ae8bab99ea15d9a574c5958728
#
_entry.id   f8fb16ae8bab99ea15d9a574c5958728
#
_cell.length_a   1.000
_cell.length_b   1.000
_cell.length_c   1.000
_cell.angle_alpha   90.00
_cell.angle_beta   90.00
_cell.angle_gamma   90.00
#
_symmetry.space_group_name_H-M   'P 1'
#
loop_
_entity.id
_entity.type
_entity.pdbx_description
1 polymer ?
#
loop_
_entity_poly.entity_id
_entity_poly.type
_entity_poly.pdbx_seq_one_letter_code
_entity_poly.pdbx_strand_id
1 'polypeptide(L)'
;MLFRSTADAGYLTRRLVDVSHDAIITEEDCGTLRGLVCTDLKNNDEVIATLYERILGRVSVHDIIHPTTGELLVAGGEEITEEVAKKIQDSPIESVEIRSVLTCEAKKGVCAKCYGRNLATSRMVQKGEAVGVIAAQSIGEPGTQLTLRTFHAGGTAANIEIGRAHV
;
A
#
# COMPACT_ATOMS: atom_id res chain seq x y z
N MET A 1 2.87 -32.86 -12.27
CA MET A 1 2.09 -31.60 -12.16
C MET A 1 2.67 -30.60 -11.17
N LEU A 2 3.22 -31.02 -10.05
CA LEU A 2 3.86 -30.13 -9.05
C LEU A 2 5.07 -29.34 -9.57
N PHE A 3 5.88 -29.92 -10.43
CA PHE A 3 7.09 -29.28 -10.99
C PHE A 3 6.76 -28.08 -11.90
N ARG A 4 5.64 -28.11 -12.61
CA ARG A 4 5.26 -27.04 -13.53
C ARG A 4 4.77 -25.79 -12.78
N SER A 5 4.04 -25.95 -11.69
CA SER A 5 3.55 -24.84 -10.87
C SER A 5 4.68 -24.13 -10.10
N THR A 6 5.71 -24.85 -9.64
CA THR A 6 6.88 -24.28 -8.97
C THR A 6 7.75 -23.51 -9.97
N ALA A 7 7.93 -24.03 -11.19
CA ALA A 7 8.66 -23.36 -12.26
C ALA A 7 7.94 -22.09 -12.72
N ASP A 8 6.61 -22.13 -12.86
CA ASP A 8 5.79 -20.96 -13.23
C ASP A 8 5.81 -19.88 -12.15
N ALA A 9 5.77 -20.25 -10.87
CA ALA A 9 5.90 -19.32 -9.75
C ALA A 9 7.29 -18.66 -9.69
N GLY A 10 8.35 -19.42 -9.90
CA GLY A 10 9.72 -18.90 -9.98
C GLY A 10 9.92 -17.97 -11.17
N TYR A 11 9.34 -18.27 -12.32
CA TYR A 11 9.36 -17.42 -13.50
C TYR A 11 8.59 -16.09 -13.27
N LEU A 12 7.42 -16.16 -12.64
CA LEU A 12 6.64 -14.98 -12.27
C LEU A 12 7.42 -14.06 -11.33
N THR A 13 8.06 -14.62 -10.29
CA THR A 13 8.88 -13.86 -9.34
C THR A 13 10.02 -13.14 -10.07
N ARG A 14 10.73 -13.83 -10.96
CA ARG A 14 11.80 -13.25 -11.76
C ARG A 14 11.30 -12.09 -12.62
N ARG A 15 10.17 -12.25 -13.28
CA ARG A 15 9.57 -11.19 -14.09
C ARG A 15 9.12 -10.00 -13.25
N LEU A 16 8.54 -10.22 -12.08
CA LEU A 16 8.15 -9.15 -11.16
C LEU A 16 9.38 -8.36 -10.69
N VAL A 17 10.47 -9.03 -10.36
CA VAL A 17 11.75 -8.38 -9.99
C VAL A 17 12.31 -7.57 -11.16
N ASP A 18 12.33 -8.10 -12.38
CA ASP A 18 12.83 -7.40 -13.55
C ASP A 18 12.03 -6.14 -13.89
N VAL A 19 10.70 -6.16 -13.69
CA VAL A 19 9.82 -5.01 -13.94
C VAL A 19 9.95 -3.96 -12.84
N SER A 20 10.17 -4.37 -11.59
CA SER A 20 10.08 -3.50 -10.41
C SER A 20 11.45 -3.10 -9.83
N HIS A 21 12.57 -3.56 -10.38
CA HIS A 21 13.90 -3.28 -9.83
C HIS A 21 14.27 -1.78 -9.83
N ASP A 22 13.65 -0.98 -10.70
CA ASP A 22 13.83 0.48 -10.74
C ASP A 22 13.02 1.24 -9.69
N ALA A 23 12.09 0.59 -9.00
CA ALA A 23 11.31 1.18 -7.92
C ALA A 23 12.13 1.23 -6.63
N ILE A 24 12.95 2.25 -6.52
CA ILE A 24 13.85 2.54 -5.39
C ILE A 24 13.39 3.83 -4.73
N ILE A 25 13.58 3.96 -3.43
CA ILE A 25 13.37 5.23 -2.72
C ILE A 25 14.50 6.19 -3.09
N THR A 26 14.19 7.19 -3.89
CA THR A 26 15.16 8.15 -4.44
C THR A 26 15.24 9.46 -3.66
N GLU A 27 14.16 9.85 -3.02
CA GLU A 27 14.04 11.10 -2.27
C GLU A 27 13.12 10.93 -1.06
N GLU A 28 13.17 11.86 -0.13
CA GLU A 28 12.31 11.81 1.07
C GLU A 28 10.89 12.25 0.77
N ASP A 29 10.74 13.33 0.03
CA ASP A 29 9.43 13.93 -0.27
C ASP A 29 9.41 14.52 -1.68
N CYS A 30 8.50 14.06 -2.52
CA CYS A 30 8.28 14.62 -3.86
C CYS A 30 7.44 15.91 -3.85
N GLY A 31 6.88 16.29 -2.71
CA GLY A 31 6.07 17.50 -2.56
C GLY A 31 4.68 17.44 -3.21
N THR A 32 4.22 16.28 -3.65
CA THR A 32 2.89 16.15 -4.25
C THR A 32 1.78 16.47 -3.25
N LEU A 33 0.74 17.13 -3.74
CA LEU A 33 -0.52 17.35 -3.02
C LEU A 33 -1.61 16.34 -3.43
N ARG A 34 -1.27 15.39 -4.27
CA ARG A 34 -2.16 14.32 -4.71
C ARG A 34 -2.07 13.12 -3.79
N GLY A 35 -3.17 12.47 -3.57
CA GLY A 35 -3.25 11.26 -2.78
C GLY A 35 -4.40 10.37 -3.21
N LEU A 36 -4.61 9.31 -2.46
CA LEU A 36 -5.74 8.41 -2.60
C LEU A 36 -6.66 8.54 -1.39
N VAL A 37 -7.94 8.64 -1.66
CA VAL A 37 -8.97 8.63 -0.61
C VAL A 37 -9.17 7.19 -0.15
N CYS A 38 -8.90 6.93 1.12
CA CYS A 38 -9.14 5.64 1.78
C CYS A 38 -10.40 5.68 2.61
N THR A 39 -11.20 4.63 2.46
CA THR A 39 -12.39 4.34 3.27
C THR A 39 -12.32 2.89 3.73
N ASP A 40 -13.25 2.45 4.56
CA ASP A 40 -13.42 1.02 4.82
C ASP A 40 -13.64 0.26 3.51
N LEU A 41 -12.91 -0.81 3.33
CA LEU A 41 -13.12 -1.71 2.19
C LEU A 41 -14.22 -2.71 2.54
N LYS A 42 -15.37 -2.56 1.88
CA LYS A 42 -16.54 -3.42 2.10
C LYS A 42 -16.87 -4.23 0.84
N ASN A 43 -17.33 -5.43 1.05
CA ASN A 43 -17.91 -6.29 0.01
C ASN A 43 -19.27 -6.80 0.49
N ASN A 44 -20.36 -6.33 -0.13
CA ASN A 44 -21.74 -6.71 0.22
C ASN A 44 -22.04 -6.63 1.74
N ASP A 45 -21.74 -5.47 2.38
CA ASP A 45 -21.90 -5.18 3.82
C ASP A 45 -20.89 -5.84 4.76
N GLU A 46 -20.00 -6.70 4.27
CA GLU A 46 -18.89 -7.24 5.04
C GLU A 46 -17.64 -6.35 4.90
N VAL A 47 -17.08 -5.93 6.03
CA VAL A 47 -15.84 -5.14 6.05
C VAL A 47 -14.66 -6.09 5.83
N ILE A 48 -13.99 -5.96 4.69
CA ILE A 48 -12.79 -6.75 4.36
C ILE A 48 -11.55 -6.14 5.01
N ALA A 49 -11.42 -4.82 4.96
CA ALA A 49 -10.34 -4.07 5.60
C ALA A 49 -10.89 -2.78 6.17
N THR A 50 -10.55 -2.51 7.42
CA THR A 50 -10.96 -1.29 8.11
C THR A 50 -10.15 -0.08 7.64
N LEU A 51 -10.68 1.12 7.84
CA LEU A 51 -9.93 2.35 7.59
C LEU A 51 -8.60 2.36 8.35
N TYR A 52 -8.61 1.89 9.60
CA TYR A 52 -7.41 1.74 10.44
C TYR A 52 -6.29 0.97 9.73
N GLU A 53 -6.61 -0.22 9.21
CA GLU A 53 -5.63 -1.09 8.54
C GLU A 53 -5.10 -0.46 7.25
N ARG A 54 -5.93 0.30 6.56
CA ARG A 54 -5.56 0.91 5.28
C ARG A 54 -4.71 2.16 5.41
N ILE A 55 -4.84 2.91 6.50
CA ILE A 55 -4.11 4.17 6.73
C ILE A 55 -2.89 4.01 7.63
N LEU A 56 -2.79 2.92 8.37
CA LEU A 56 -1.68 2.67 9.29
C LEU A 56 -0.33 2.70 8.57
N GLY A 57 0.59 3.52 9.08
CA GLY A 57 1.92 3.66 8.50
C GLY A 57 1.98 4.45 7.19
N ARG A 58 0.86 5.02 6.75
CA ARG A 58 0.80 5.91 5.59
C ARG A 58 1.03 7.35 6.00
N VAL A 59 1.31 8.18 5.03
CA VAL A 59 1.49 9.62 5.22
C VAL A 59 0.22 10.33 4.77
N SER A 60 -0.31 11.23 5.60
CA SER A 60 -1.48 12.04 5.25
C SER A 60 -1.12 13.11 4.22
N VAL A 61 -2.04 13.39 3.30
CA VAL A 61 -1.90 14.53 2.35
C VAL A 61 -2.23 15.84 3.04
N HIS A 62 -3.31 15.87 3.79
CA HIS A 62 -3.85 17.05 4.47
C HIS A 62 -3.89 16.86 5.99
N ASP A 63 -4.05 17.97 6.69
CA ASP A 63 -4.29 17.92 8.14
C ASP A 63 -5.59 17.16 8.42
N ILE A 64 -5.52 16.21 9.35
CA ILE A 64 -6.69 15.47 9.81
C ILE A 64 -7.09 16.02 11.16
N ILE A 65 -8.28 16.61 11.22
CA ILE A 65 -8.84 17.24 12.40
C ILE A 65 -10.04 16.42 12.87
N HIS A 66 -10.10 16.16 14.17
CA HIS A 66 -11.25 15.48 14.76
C HIS A 66 -12.51 16.34 14.62
N PRO A 67 -13.59 15.88 13.96
CA PRO A 67 -14.72 16.72 13.58
C PRO A 67 -15.52 17.24 14.78
N THR A 68 -15.49 16.54 15.90
CA THR A 68 -16.25 16.91 17.11
C THR A 68 -15.44 17.76 18.07
N THR A 69 -14.15 17.44 18.28
CA THR A 69 -13.30 18.12 19.26
C THR A 69 -12.46 19.25 18.66
N GLY A 70 -12.28 19.26 17.35
CA GLY A 70 -11.39 20.20 16.65
C GLY A 70 -9.89 19.94 16.90
N GLU A 71 -9.53 18.81 17.53
CA GLU A 71 -8.15 18.42 17.79
C GLU A 71 -7.46 18.03 16.47
N LEU A 72 -6.24 18.53 16.24
CA LEU A 72 -5.40 18.08 15.16
C LEU A 72 -4.86 16.68 15.49
N LEU A 73 -5.30 15.68 14.74
CA LEU A 73 -4.85 14.28 14.92
C LEU A 73 -3.52 14.02 14.25
N VAL A 74 -3.33 14.50 13.03
CA VAL A 74 -2.09 14.43 12.27
C VAL A 74 -2.01 15.59 11.28
N ALA A 75 -0.84 16.17 11.14
CA ALA A 75 -0.58 17.21 10.14
C ALA A 75 -0.34 16.60 8.76
N GLY A 76 -0.65 17.36 7.71
CA GLY A 76 -0.35 16.97 6.34
C GLY A 76 1.16 16.75 6.14
N GLY A 77 1.52 15.65 5.51
CA GLY A 77 2.91 15.24 5.31
C GLY A 77 3.54 14.45 6.47
N GLU A 78 2.78 14.17 7.53
CA GLU A 78 3.23 13.35 8.65
C GLU A 78 2.69 11.91 8.57
N GLU A 79 3.41 10.99 9.20
CA GLU A 79 3.04 9.58 9.28
C GLU A 79 1.84 9.38 10.21
N ILE A 80 0.89 8.58 9.78
CA ILE A 80 -0.23 8.14 10.61
C ILE A 80 0.25 6.94 11.45
N THR A 81 0.52 7.20 12.72
CA THR A 81 0.93 6.19 13.69
C THR A 81 -0.24 5.34 14.15
N GLU A 82 0.05 4.26 14.88
CA GLU A 82 -0.98 3.37 15.43
C GLU A 82 -1.98 4.10 16.35
N GLU A 83 -1.48 5.01 17.17
CA GLU A 83 -2.32 5.81 18.09
C GLU A 83 -3.24 6.74 17.33
N VAL A 84 -2.72 7.43 16.31
CA VAL A 84 -3.49 8.32 15.45
C VAL A 84 -4.51 7.55 14.62
N ALA A 85 -4.11 6.43 14.02
CA ALA A 85 -5.00 5.58 13.24
C ALA A 85 -6.17 5.06 14.08
N LYS A 86 -5.91 4.69 15.35
CA LYS A 86 -6.95 4.28 16.29
C LYS A 86 -7.91 5.43 16.63
N LYS A 87 -7.38 6.62 16.89
CA LYS A 87 -8.21 7.81 17.13
C LYS A 87 -9.10 8.15 15.92
N ILE A 88 -8.58 7.99 14.71
CA ILE A 88 -9.35 8.17 13.47
C ILE A 88 -10.44 7.11 13.36
N GLN A 89 -10.15 5.85 13.66
CA GLN A 89 -11.12 4.75 13.60
C GLN A 89 -12.26 4.94 14.63
N ASP A 90 -11.94 5.44 15.82
CA ASP A 90 -12.91 5.71 16.89
C ASP A 90 -13.70 7.02 16.67
N SER A 91 -13.30 7.85 15.71
CA SER A 91 -13.95 9.11 15.34
C SER A 91 -14.99 8.90 14.24
N PRO A 92 -15.89 9.86 14.00
CA PRO A 92 -16.84 9.79 12.88
C PRO A 92 -16.23 10.06 11.50
N ILE A 93 -14.90 10.02 11.37
CA ILE A 93 -14.18 10.17 10.09
C ILE A 93 -14.37 8.90 9.26
N GLU A 94 -14.96 9.03 8.09
CA GLU A 94 -15.22 7.91 7.20
C GLU A 94 -14.16 7.76 6.08
N SER A 95 -13.46 8.83 5.76
CA SER A 95 -12.46 8.86 4.70
C SER A 95 -11.23 9.67 5.07
N VAL A 96 -10.07 9.22 4.62
CA VAL A 96 -8.79 9.89 4.80
C VAL A 96 -8.04 9.89 3.47
N GLU A 97 -7.49 11.02 3.09
CA GLU A 97 -6.63 11.12 1.91
C GLU A 97 -5.16 10.89 2.32
N ILE A 98 -4.59 9.83 1.78
CA ILE A 98 -3.21 9.40 2.07
C ILE A 98 -2.32 9.53 0.84
N ARG A 99 -1.04 9.72 1.06
CA ARG A 99 -0.03 9.66 0.01
C ARG A 99 0.12 8.22 -0.51
N SER A 100 0.32 8.09 -1.81
CA SER A 100 0.43 6.80 -2.48
C SER A 100 1.55 6.79 -3.52
N VAL A 101 2.12 5.63 -3.72
CA VAL A 101 3.08 5.37 -4.82
C VAL A 101 2.47 5.68 -6.18
N LEU A 102 1.16 5.46 -6.34
CA LEU A 102 0.42 5.71 -7.60
C LEU A 102 0.31 7.20 -7.95
N THR A 103 0.40 8.08 -6.97
CA THR A 103 0.32 9.53 -7.15
C THR A 103 1.65 10.24 -6.90
N CYS A 104 2.74 9.48 -6.72
CA CYS A 104 4.07 10.04 -6.49
C CYS A 104 4.56 10.79 -7.72
N GLU A 105 5.06 12.01 -7.51
CA GLU A 105 5.61 12.89 -8.54
C GLU A 105 7.15 12.86 -8.60
N ALA A 106 7.80 11.91 -7.96
CA ALA A 106 9.24 11.71 -8.06
C ALA A 106 9.64 11.41 -9.51
N LYS A 107 10.71 12.04 -10.00
CA LYS A 107 11.18 11.88 -11.38
C LYS A 107 11.68 10.48 -11.68
N LYS A 108 12.29 9.84 -10.67
CA LYS A 108 12.77 8.46 -10.73
C LYS A 108 12.42 7.77 -9.43
N GLY A 109 12.00 6.50 -9.51
CA GLY A 109 11.65 5.74 -8.33
C GLY A 109 10.44 6.30 -7.60
N VAL A 110 10.47 6.25 -6.29
CA VAL A 110 9.40 6.67 -5.39
C VAL A 110 9.99 7.47 -4.24
N CYS A 111 9.27 8.46 -3.71
CA CYS A 111 9.68 9.14 -2.49
C CYS A 111 9.25 8.36 -1.23
N ALA A 112 9.97 8.56 -0.14
CA ALA A 112 9.71 7.86 1.12
C ALA A 112 8.30 8.14 1.67
N LYS A 113 7.83 9.38 1.61
CA LYS A 113 6.50 9.75 2.09
C LYS A 113 5.36 9.13 1.29
N CYS A 114 5.50 8.99 -0.03
CA CYS A 114 4.50 8.31 -0.85
C CYS A 114 4.46 6.79 -0.61
N TYR A 115 5.61 6.19 -0.32
CA TYR A 115 5.67 4.78 0.04
C TYR A 115 5.16 4.51 1.45
N GLY A 116 5.61 5.29 2.42
CA GLY A 116 5.22 5.17 3.82
C GLY A 116 6.15 4.27 4.64
N ARG A 117 5.56 3.51 5.57
CA ARG A 117 6.28 2.67 6.52
C ARG A 117 6.77 1.38 5.87
N ASN A 118 8.00 0.98 6.19
CA ASN A 118 8.50 -0.36 5.93
C ASN A 118 7.87 -1.35 6.93
N LEU A 119 7.15 -2.34 6.43
CA LEU A 119 6.43 -3.31 7.26
C LEU A 119 7.35 -4.20 8.12
N ALA A 120 8.57 -4.45 7.67
CA ALA A 120 9.53 -5.28 8.40
C ALA A 120 10.12 -4.57 9.62
N THR A 121 10.42 -3.28 9.49
CA THR A 121 11.08 -2.48 10.55
C THR A 121 10.11 -1.60 11.34
N SER A 122 8.86 -1.48 10.87
CA SER A 122 7.85 -0.57 11.41
C SER A 122 8.30 0.91 11.47
N ARG A 123 9.20 1.29 10.58
CA ARG A 123 9.73 2.65 10.45
C ARG A 123 9.56 3.14 9.02
N MET A 124 9.53 4.45 8.84
CA MET A 124 9.54 5.05 7.50
C MET A 124 10.71 4.51 6.69
N VAL A 125 10.45 4.21 5.42
CA VAL A 125 11.50 3.77 4.49
C VAL A 125 12.57 4.82 4.33
N GLN A 126 13.79 4.37 4.11
CA GLN A 126 14.93 5.24 3.91
C GLN A 126 15.30 5.33 2.42
N LYS A 127 15.92 6.44 2.06
CA LYS A 127 16.47 6.62 0.72
C LYS A 127 17.47 5.51 0.39
N GLY A 128 17.32 4.94 -0.80
CA GLY A 128 18.14 3.85 -1.29
C GLY A 128 17.53 2.45 -1.10
N GLU A 129 16.41 2.32 -0.38
CA GLU A 129 15.73 1.02 -0.26
C GLU A 129 15.10 0.60 -1.60
N ALA A 130 15.36 -0.64 -2.01
CA ALA A 130 14.82 -1.24 -3.23
C ALA A 130 13.43 -1.84 -2.98
N VAL A 131 12.46 -0.98 -2.77
CA VAL A 131 11.09 -1.38 -2.38
C VAL A 131 10.37 -2.19 -3.45
N GLY A 132 10.67 -1.97 -4.72
CA GLY A 132 10.08 -2.74 -5.82
C GLY A 132 10.55 -4.20 -5.82
N VAL A 133 11.82 -4.45 -5.57
CA VAL A 133 12.37 -5.81 -5.44
C VAL A 133 11.77 -6.51 -4.23
N ILE A 134 11.68 -5.83 -3.10
CA ILE A 134 11.08 -6.37 -1.87
C ILE A 134 9.60 -6.73 -2.11
N ALA A 135 8.84 -5.86 -2.75
CA ALA A 135 7.45 -6.12 -3.10
C ALA A 135 7.32 -7.32 -4.06
N ALA A 136 8.16 -7.40 -5.08
CA ALA A 136 8.16 -8.52 -6.03
C ALA A 136 8.48 -9.86 -5.35
N GLN A 137 9.44 -9.88 -4.44
CA GLN A 137 9.78 -11.06 -3.65
C GLN A 137 8.64 -11.45 -2.71
N SER A 138 7.99 -10.49 -2.06
CA SER A 138 6.86 -10.73 -1.16
C SER A 138 5.64 -11.28 -1.91
N ILE A 139 5.42 -10.90 -3.15
CA ILE A 139 4.37 -11.44 -4.01
C ILE A 139 4.74 -12.83 -4.54
N GLY A 140 5.99 -13.03 -4.89
CA GLY A 140 6.48 -14.26 -5.51
C GLY A 140 6.74 -15.41 -4.52
N GLU A 141 7.16 -15.13 -3.29
CA GLU A 141 7.45 -16.14 -2.27
C GLU A 141 6.24 -17.02 -1.94
N PRO A 142 5.04 -16.49 -1.64
CA PRO A 142 3.86 -17.33 -1.45
C PRO A 142 3.46 -18.13 -2.68
N GLY A 143 3.78 -17.65 -3.87
CA GLY A 143 3.52 -18.34 -5.13
C GLY A 143 4.19 -19.72 -5.24
N THR A 144 5.36 -19.90 -4.60
CA THR A 144 6.06 -21.19 -4.54
C THR A 144 5.44 -22.16 -3.56
N GLN A 145 4.67 -21.69 -2.59
CA GLN A 145 4.02 -22.46 -1.53
C GLN A 145 2.53 -22.70 -1.76
N LEU A 146 1.90 -21.91 -2.66
CA LEU A 146 0.48 -21.97 -2.95
C LEU A 146 0.20 -23.03 -4.02
N THR A 147 -0.92 -23.78 -3.84
CA THR A 147 -1.46 -24.67 -4.86
C THR A 147 -2.04 -23.85 -6.03
N LEU A 148 -2.06 -24.41 -7.25
CA LEU A 148 -2.65 -23.80 -8.45
C LEU A 148 -4.05 -23.20 -8.23
N ARG A 149 -4.82 -23.80 -7.34
CA ARG A 149 -6.19 -23.36 -7.00
C ARG A 149 -6.23 -22.02 -6.26
N THR A 150 -5.27 -21.79 -5.39
CA THR A 150 -5.13 -20.52 -4.65
C THR A 150 -4.60 -19.42 -5.56
N PHE A 151 -3.74 -19.75 -6.52
CA PHE A 151 -3.22 -18.83 -7.52
C PHE A 151 -4.32 -18.30 -8.45
N HIS A 152 -5.26 -19.15 -8.85
CA HIS A 152 -6.44 -18.76 -9.63
C HIS A 152 -7.38 -17.82 -8.85
N ALA A 153 -7.60 -18.05 -7.58
CA ALA A 153 -8.40 -17.17 -6.73
C ALA A 153 -7.76 -15.79 -6.55
N GLY A 154 -6.44 -15.72 -6.37
CA GLY A 154 -5.68 -14.47 -6.31
C GLY A 154 -5.71 -13.70 -7.62
N GLY A 155 -5.57 -14.38 -8.76
CA GLY A 155 -5.66 -13.80 -10.10
C GLY A 155 -7.05 -13.23 -10.39
N THR A 156 -8.11 -13.90 -9.97
CA THR A 156 -9.49 -13.43 -10.13
C THR A 156 -9.77 -12.18 -9.27
N ALA A 157 -9.28 -12.12 -8.05
CA ALA A 157 -9.41 -10.95 -7.20
C ALA A 157 -8.67 -9.73 -7.78
N ALA A 158 -7.45 -9.91 -8.30
CA ALA A 158 -6.71 -8.86 -8.96
C ALA A 158 -7.41 -8.33 -10.21
N ASN A 159 -8.01 -9.20 -11.01
CA ASN A 159 -8.79 -8.80 -12.18
C ASN A 159 -10.07 -8.01 -11.83
N ILE A 160 -10.69 -8.30 -10.70
CA ILE A 160 -11.86 -7.56 -10.21
C ILE A 160 -11.46 -6.14 -9.79
N GLU A 161 -10.32 -5.97 -9.13
CA GLU A 161 -9.81 -4.64 -8.76
C GLU A 161 -9.43 -3.80 -9.99
N ILE A 162 -8.77 -4.39 -10.97
CA ILE A 162 -8.42 -3.71 -12.22
C ILE A 162 -9.67 -3.32 -13.02
N GLY A 163 -10.68 -4.17 -13.05
CA GLY A 163 -11.95 -3.89 -13.73
C GLY A 163 -12.74 -2.74 -13.09
N ARG A 164 -12.62 -2.53 -11.78
CA ARG A 164 -13.26 -1.42 -11.07
C ARG A 164 -12.53 -0.08 -11.20
N ALA A 165 -11.27 -0.09 -11.55
CA ALA A 165 -10.50 1.12 -11.79
C ALA A 165 -10.76 1.76 -13.18
N HIS A 166 -11.51 1.08 -14.05
CA HIS A 166 -11.81 1.53 -15.41
C HIS A 166 -13.28 1.93 -15.64
N VAL A 167 -14.10 2.00 -14.59
CA VAL A 167 -15.51 2.45 -14.70
C VAL A 167 -15.70 3.81 -14.04
#